data_bb683aec74a5f94fd46bd77bc94511ca
#
_entry.id   bb683aec74a5f94fd46bd77bc94511ca
#
_cell.length_a   1.000
_cell.length_b   1.000
_cell.length_c   1.000
_cell.angle_alpha   90.00
_cell.angle_beta   90.00
_cell.angle_gamma   90.00
#
_symmetry.space_group_name_H-M   'P 1'
#
loop_
_entity.id
_entity.type
_entity.pdbx_description
1 polymer ?
#
loop_
_entity_poly.entity_id
_entity_poly.type
_entity_poly.pdbx_seq_one_letter_code
_entity_poly.pdbx_strand_id
1 'polypeptide(L)'
;VLVLFIRLSNRGIVTSIWQNLLAFVLCVVGFVGLIVTDLKGNTSVLRTRIDLKSSFQPLAPIVETFCYGAMITRSAALEFNEIGLDAVLSENIKASERPKLTVVVVGETARAQNFSLGGYERMTNPELAQKDIAYFDNVSSCGTSTAVSLPCMFSKFDRVNYSYERGKSHENVLDIIQRAGYRVEWIDNNTGDKGLAARVTYSSVTYANDPEFCGEGECFDGILGAEVARRLVDIQSDKVLVL
;
A
#
# COMPACT_ATOMS: atom_id res chain seq x y z
N VAL A 1 -10.00 29.47 11.64
CA VAL A 1 -8.81 30.35 11.54
C VAL A 1 -8.58 30.92 12.93
N LEU A 2 -7.63 30.38 13.67
CA LEU A 2 -7.21 30.94 14.94
C LEU A 2 -6.30 32.13 14.65
N VAL A 3 -6.87 33.34 14.64
CA VAL A 3 -6.08 34.55 14.51
C VAL A 3 -5.48 34.87 15.87
N LEU A 4 -4.19 34.61 16.03
CA LEU A 4 -3.44 35.06 17.19
C LEU A 4 -3.26 36.58 17.12
N PHE A 5 -4.05 37.31 17.87
CA PHE A 5 -3.85 38.75 18.05
C PHE A 5 -2.67 38.99 18.98
N ILE A 6 -1.50 39.23 18.40
CA ILE A 6 -0.36 39.73 19.16
C ILE A 6 -0.61 41.21 19.42
N ARG A 7 -1.13 41.56 20.60
CA ARG A 7 -1.22 42.91 21.07
C ARG A 7 0.14 43.34 21.60
N LEU A 8 0.87 44.10 20.82
CA LEU A 8 2.09 44.77 21.29
C LEU A 8 1.68 45.81 22.33
N SER A 9 1.85 45.47 23.60
CA SER A 9 1.65 46.38 24.72
C SER A 9 2.98 47.05 25.03
N ASN A 10 2.93 48.32 25.49
CA ASN A 10 4.10 49.06 25.98
C ASN A 10 4.79 48.48 27.21
N ARG A 11 4.41 47.29 27.66
CA ARG A 11 5.09 46.52 28.68
C ARG A 11 6.21 45.72 28.04
N GLY A 12 7.35 45.60 28.74
CA GLY A 12 8.57 45.00 28.18
C GLY A 12 8.30 43.69 27.44
N ILE A 13 9.05 43.44 26.38
CA ILE A 13 8.90 42.33 25.42
C ILE A 13 8.75 40.97 26.16
N VAL A 14 9.50 40.76 27.24
CA VAL A 14 9.50 39.52 28.03
C VAL A 14 8.14 39.28 28.71
N THR A 15 7.53 40.29 29.31
CA THR A 15 6.21 40.17 29.98
C THR A 15 5.11 39.91 28.95
N SER A 16 5.22 40.45 27.77
CA SER A 16 4.29 40.21 26.65
C SER A 16 4.40 38.75 26.16
N ILE A 17 5.61 38.23 26.04
CA ILE A 17 5.86 36.82 25.65
C ILE A 17 5.24 35.86 26.67
N TRP A 18 5.46 36.07 27.96
CA TRP A 18 4.91 35.22 29.02
C TRP A 18 3.37 35.26 29.07
N GLN A 19 2.77 36.44 28.87
CA GLN A 19 1.30 36.56 28.82
C GLN A 19 0.71 35.82 27.61
N ASN A 20 1.34 35.92 26.46
CA ASN A 20 0.91 35.20 25.26
C ASN A 20 1.11 33.68 25.41
N LEU A 21 2.20 33.25 26.03
CA LEU A 21 2.45 31.83 26.32
C LEU A 21 1.38 31.29 27.29
N LEU A 22 1.07 32.03 28.35
CA LEU A 22 0.04 31.65 29.30
C LEU A 22 -1.36 31.53 28.63
N ALA A 23 -1.70 32.52 27.82
CA ALA A 23 -2.95 32.50 27.06
C ALA A 23 -3.01 31.29 26.11
N PHE A 24 -1.92 30.99 25.43
CA PHE A 24 -1.80 29.81 24.55
C PHE A 24 -2.00 28.51 25.35
N VAL A 25 -1.32 28.36 26.48
CA VAL A 25 -1.45 27.19 27.37
C VAL A 25 -2.90 27.03 27.85
N LEU A 26 -3.55 28.13 28.28
CA LEU A 26 -4.94 28.11 28.71
C LEU A 26 -5.91 27.71 27.58
N CYS A 27 -5.66 28.18 26.35
CA CYS A 27 -6.45 27.77 25.18
C CYS A 27 -6.27 26.27 24.88
N VAL A 28 -5.03 25.75 24.96
CA VAL A 28 -4.75 24.33 24.76
C VAL A 28 -5.43 23.48 25.83
N VAL A 29 -5.30 23.86 27.11
CA VAL A 29 -5.95 23.18 28.24
C VAL A 29 -7.48 23.20 28.08
N GLY A 30 -8.06 24.34 27.73
CA GLY A 30 -9.50 24.46 27.47
C GLY A 30 -9.97 23.56 26.32
N PHE A 31 -9.20 23.52 25.23
CA PHE A 31 -9.49 22.67 24.08
C PHE A 31 -9.40 21.18 24.42
N VAL A 32 -8.36 20.78 25.14
CA VAL A 32 -8.23 19.39 25.63
C VAL A 32 -9.36 19.05 26.58
N GLY A 33 -9.73 19.98 27.48
CA GLY A 33 -10.87 19.81 28.38
C GLY A 33 -12.17 19.54 27.63
N LEU A 34 -12.47 20.31 26.57
CA LEU A 34 -13.64 20.10 25.73
C LEU A 34 -13.63 18.73 25.03
N ILE A 35 -12.46 18.25 24.61
CA ILE A 35 -12.36 16.92 24.00
C ILE A 35 -12.64 15.82 25.03
N VAL A 36 -12.18 15.99 26.26
CA VAL A 36 -12.32 15.00 27.32
C VAL A 36 -13.75 14.92 27.85
N THR A 37 -14.54 16.00 27.82
CA THR A 37 -15.93 16.01 28.31
C THR A 37 -16.86 15.06 27.56
N ASP A 38 -16.61 14.81 26.28
CA ASP A 38 -17.31 13.78 25.51
C ASP A 38 -16.33 12.96 24.67
N LEU A 39 -15.48 12.20 25.34
CA LEU A 39 -14.42 11.44 24.71
C LEU A 39 -14.95 10.39 23.71
N LYS A 40 -16.09 9.75 24.02
CA LYS A 40 -16.69 8.73 23.14
C LYS A 40 -17.29 9.34 21.87
N GLY A 41 -18.03 10.42 21.99
CA GLY A 41 -18.60 11.14 20.85
C GLY A 41 -17.52 11.74 19.97
N ASN A 42 -16.58 12.45 20.56
CA ASN A 42 -15.48 13.10 19.84
C ASN A 42 -14.56 12.10 19.13
N THR A 43 -14.22 10.96 19.75
CA THR A 43 -13.43 9.90 19.10
C THR A 43 -14.19 9.21 17.98
N SER A 44 -15.51 9.03 18.11
CA SER A 44 -16.36 8.50 17.04
C SER A 44 -16.37 9.44 15.83
N VAL A 45 -16.57 10.74 16.05
CA VAL A 45 -16.54 11.75 14.96
C VAL A 45 -15.17 11.79 14.30
N LEU A 46 -14.09 11.79 15.05
CA LEU A 46 -12.73 11.79 14.51
C LEU A 46 -12.36 10.50 13.74
N ARG A 47 -13.00 9.38 14.05
CA ARG A 47 -12.83 8.12 13.30
C ARG A 47 -13.61 8.10 12.00
N THR A 48 -14.82 8.63 12.00
CA THR A 48 -15.71 8.61 10.83
C THR A 48 -15.44 9.74 9.84
N ARG A 49 -14.87 10.86 10.30
CA ARG A 49 -14.62 12.06 9.51
C ARG A 49 -13.10 12.34 9.42
N ILE A 50 -12.43 11.52 8.60
CA ILE A 50 -10.99 11.66 8.32
C ILE A 50 -10.68 13.02 7.71
N ASP A 51 -11.59 13.55 6.90
CA ASP A 51 -11.56 14.88 6.32
C ASP A 51 -11.36 16.01 7.35
N LEU A 52 -11.94 15.88 8.53
CA LEU A 52 -11.76 16.86 9.61
C LEU A 52 -10.32 16.92 10.10
N LYS A 53 -9.62 15.77 10.22
CA LYS A 53 -8.22 15.75 10.67
C LYS A 53 -7.29 16.46 9.69
N SER A 54 -7.50 16.26 8.40
CA SER A 54 -6.68 16.88 7.35
C SER A 54 -6.99 18.36 7.11
N SER A 55 -8.17 18.83 7.56
CA SER A 55 -8.60 20.22 7.35
C SER A 55 -8.07 21.20 8.40
N PHE A 56 -7.61 20.72 9.56
CA PHE A 56 -7.11 21.58 10.64
C PHE A 56 -5.62 21.92 10.44
N GLN A 57 -5.35 23.01 9.72
CA GLN A 57 -4.01 23.58 9.60
C GLN A 57 -3.74 24.60 10.75
N PRO A 58 -2.58 24.58 11.41
CA PRO A 58 -1.36 23.78 11.15
C PRO A 58 -1.24 22.49 11.97
N LEU A 59 -2.29 22.03 12.63
CA LEU A 59 -2.25 20.86 13.51
C LEU A 59 -2.08 19.55 12.74
N ALA A 60 -2.69 19.43 11.57
CA ALA A 60 -2.66 18.20 10.78
C ALA A 60 -1.22 17.70 10.50
N PRO A 61 -0.30 18.47 9.94
CA PRO A 61 1.06 17.99 9.68
C PRO A 61 1.82 17.62 10.96
N ILE A 62 1.53 18.28 12.08
CA ILE A 62 2.15 17.95 13.37
C ILE A 62 1.67 16.57 13.86
N VAL A 63 0.36 16.36 13.87
CA VAL A 63 -0.25 15.08 14.30
C VAL A 63 0.20 13.95 13.39
N GLU A 64 0.17 14.16 12.07
CA GLU A 64 0.60 13.13 11.11
C GLU A 64 2.09 12.80 11.25
N THR A 65 2.94 13.78 11.54
CA THR A 65 4.36 13.54 11.79
C THR A 65 4.57 12.68 13.04
N PHE A 66 3.84 12.96 14.13
CA PHE A 66 3.89 12.13 15.35
C PHE A 66 3.35 10.73 15.10
N CYS A 67 2.23 10.59 14.40
CA CYS A 67 1.65 9.28 14.05
C CYS A 67 2.63 8.47 13.18
N TYR A 68 3.27 9.10 12.20
CA TYR A 68 4.27 8.48 11.35
C TYR A 68 5.51 8.05 12.14
N GLY A 69 6.02 8.90 13.03
CA GLY A 69 7.13 8.57 13.91
C GLY A 69 6.81 7.38 14.83
N ALA A 70 5.62 7.36 15.44
CA ALA A 70 5.16 6.24 16.25
C ALA A 70 4.99 4.95 15.43
N MET A 71 4.56 5.04 14.19
CA MET A 71 4.45 3.90 13.28
C MET A 71 5.84 3.33 12.93
N ILE A 72 6.81 4.18 12.62
CA ILE A 72 8.19 3.75 12.33
C ILE A 72 8.79 3.04 13.55
N THR A 73 8.69 3.63 14.75
CA THR A 73 9.26 3.04 15.96
C THR A 73 8.62 1.69 16.31
N ARG A 74 7.31 1.56 16.14
CA ARG A 74 6.62 0.27 16.31
C ARG A 74 7.08 -0.75 15.27
N SER A 75 7.18 -0.35 14.00
CA SER A 75 7.62 -1.26 12.93
C SER A 75 9.06 -1.74 13.13
N ALA A 76 9.95 -0.89 13.64
CA ALA A 76 11.33 -1.25 13.92
C ALA A 76 11.50 -2.22 15.11
N ALA A 77 10.52 -2.27 16.02
CA ALA A 77 10.50 -3.17 17.16
C ALA A 77 9.81 -4.52 16.89
N LEU A 78 9.28 -4.75 15.68
CA LEU A 78 8.60 -5.99 15.35
C LEU A 78 9.62 -7.10 15.11
N GLU A 79 9.42 -8.23 15.77
CA GLU A 79 10.10 -9.47 15.46
C GLU A 79 9.62 -9.99 14.10
N PHE A 80 10.56 -10.32 13.22
CA PHE A 80 10.25 -10.84 11.90
C PHE A 80 10.02 -12.34 11.96
N ASN A 81 8.93 -12.80 11.38
CA ASN A 81 8.51 -14.20 11.44
C ASN A 81 8.55 -14.82 10.04
N GLU A 82 9.37 -15.82 9.89
CA GLU A 82 9.36 -16.68 8.71
C GLU A 82 8.13 -17.59 8.71
N ILE A 83 7.61 -17.90 7.52
CA ILE A 83 6.43 -18.75 7.35
C ILE A 83 6.63 -19.74 6.21
N GLY A 84 5.93 -20.88 6.27
CA GLY A 84 6.02 -21.90 5.22
C GLY A 84 7.43 -22.48 5.06
N LEU A 85 8.12 -22.74 6.17
CA LEU A 85 9.48 -23.32 6.17
C LEU A 85 9.55 -24.71 5.55
N ASP A 86 8.41 -25.39 5.46
CA ASP A 86 8.19 -26.69 4.84
C ASP A 86 7.80 -26.61 3.36
N ALA A 87 7.79 -25.43 2.77
CA ALA A 87 7.42 -25.24 1.37
C ALA A 87 8.40 -25.95 0.42
N VAL A 88 7.85 -26.84 -0.40
CA VAL A 88 8.58 -27.59 -1.42
C VAL A 88 7.77 -27.67 -2.70
N LEU A 89 8.43 -27.78 -3.84
CA LEU A 89 7.77 -28.07 -5.12
C LEU A 89 7.07 -29.42 -5.06
N SER A 90 5.83 -29.48 -5.57
CA SER A 90 5.13 -30.75 -5.70
C SER A 90 5.84 -31.67 -6.69
N GLU A 91 5.74 -33.00 -6.49
CA GLU A 91 6.37 -33.99 -7.36
C GLU A 91 5.93 -33.86 -8.83
N ASN A 92 4.68 -33.51 -9.08
CA ASN A 92 4.15 -33.28 -10.43
C ASN A 92 4.83 -32.10 -11.15
N ILE A 93 5.28 -31.08 -10.40
CA ILE A 93 6.00 -29.95 -10.97
C ILE A 93 7.46 -30.34 -11.23
N LYS A 94 8.10 -31.03 -10.28
CA LYS A 94 9.47 -31.53 -10.43
C LYS A 94 9.63 -32.49 -11.61
N ALA A 95 8.61 -33.29 -11.88
CA ALA A 95 8.59 -34.26 -12.99
C ALA A 95 8.39 -33.60 -14.36
N SER A 96 8.13 -32.31 -14.43
CA SER A 96 7.96 -31.61 -15.71
C SER A 96 9.31 -31.39 -16.41
N GLU A 97 9.45 -31.88 -17.63
CA GLU A 97 10.63 -31.66 -18.45
C GLU A 97 10.74 -30.20 -18.98
N ARG A 98 9.65 -29.43 -18.90
CA ARG A 98 9.60 -28.06 -19.39
C ARG A 98 9.41 -27.09 -18.22
N PRO A 99 10.20 -26.02 -18.15
CA PRO A 99 10.02 -24.99 -17.16
C PRO A 99 8.67 -24.30 -17.34
N LYS A 100 8.04 -23.93 -16.22
CA LYS A 100 6.74 -23.24 -16.18
C LYS A 100 6.94 -21.79 -15.84
N LEU A 101 6.25 -20.92 -16.59
CA LEU A 101 6.11 -19.51 -16.26
C LEU A 101 4.70 -19.25 -15.73
N THR A 102 4.64 -18.69 -14.52
CA THR A 102 3.40 -18.13 -13.97
C THR A 102 3.53 -16.61 -13.97
N VAL A 103 2.57 -15.93 -14.57
CA VAL A 103 2.51 -14.46 -14.59
C VAL A 103 1.35 -14.04 -13.70
N VAL A 104 1.66 -13.23 -12.69
CA VAL A 104 0.67 -12.63 -11.77
C VAL A 104 0.58 -11.16 -12.13
N VAL A 105 -0.54 -10.73 -12.70
CA VAL A 105 -0.79 -9.31 -13.02
C VAL A 105 -1.58 -8.69 -11.89
N VAL A 106 -0.98 -7.71 -11.22
CA VAL A 106 -1.61 -6.99 -10.11
C VAL A 106 -2.20 -5.69 -10.65
N GLY A 107 -3.53 -5.68 -10.85
CA GLY A 107 -4.23 -4.51 -11.35
C GLY A 107 -4.30 -3.38 -10.33
N GLU A 108 -4.19 -2.14 -10.80
CA GLU A 108 -4.38 -0.92 -10.01
C GLU A 108 -5.73 -0.28 -10.34
N THR A 109 -6.42 0.20 -9.31
CA THR A 109 -7.69 0.97 -9.41
C THR A 109 -8.82 0.28 -10.19
N ALA A 110 -8.77 -1.04 -10.35
CA ALA A 110 -9.75 -1.85 -11.08
C ALA A 110 -10.96 -2.18 -10.19
N ARG A 111 -12.08 -1.48 -10.41
CA ARG A 111 -13.32 -1.68 -9.62
C ARG A 111 -14.15 -2.83 -10.23
N ALA A 112 -14.52 -3.82 -9.40
CA ALA A 112 -15.38 -4.93 -9.82
C ALA A 112 -16.67 -4.47 -10.52
N GLN A 113 -17.29 -3.39 -10.03
CA GLN A 113 -18.50 -2.81 -10.61
C GLN A 113 -18.35 -2.32 -12.06
N ASN A 114 -17.13 -2.10 -12.53
CA ASN A 114 -16.85 -1.64 -13.89
C ASN A 114 -16.31 -2.74 -14.80
N PHE A 115 -16.39 -4.02 -14.38
CA PHE A 115 -16.04 -5.16 -15.21
C PHE A 115 -17.25 -5.67 -15.97
N SER A 116 -17.18 -5.68 -17.31
CA SER A 116 -18.25 -6.25 -18.16
C SER A 116 -18.45 -7.73 -17.93
N LEU A 117 -17.42 -8.46 -17.53
CA LEU A 117 -17.50 -9.86 -17.10
C LEU A 117 -18.40 -10.06 -15.88
N GLY A 118 -18.54 -9.05 -15.03
CA GLY A 118 -19.41 -9.02 -13.86
C GLY A 118 -20.79 -8.39 -14.13
N GLY A 119 -21.14 -8.10 -15.38
CA GLY A 119 -22.44 -7.53 -15.75
C GLY A 119 -22.47 -6.00 -15.89
N TYR A 120 -21.33 -5.33 -15.98
CA TYR A 120 -21.30 -3.90 -16.30
C TYR A 120 -21.72 -3.68 -17.75
N GLU A 121 -22.62 -2.69 -18.00
CA GLU A 121 -23.22 -2.45 -19.31
C GLU A 121 -22.21 -2.09 -20.42
N ARG A 122 -21.12 -1.40 -20.06
CA ARG A 122 -20.04 -1.09 -20.99
C ARG A 122 -19.12 -2.30 -21.13
N MET A 123 -18.71 -2.60 -22.34
CA MET A 123 -17.72 -3.64 -22.64
C MET A 123 -16.33 -3.16 -22.26
N THR A 124 -15.92 -3.40 -21.02
CA THR A 124 -14.62 -3.01 -20.45
C THR A 124 -13.56 -4.09 -20.54
N ASN A 125 -13.96 -5.34 -20.76
CA ASN A 125 -13.06 -6.50 -20.82
C ASN A 125 -13.28 -7.31 -22.11
N PRO A 126 -13.23 -6.70 -23.32
CA PRO A 126 -13.62 -7.37 -24.57
C PRO A 126 -12.73 -8.55 -24.93
N GLU A 127 -11.43 -8.45 -24.65
CA GLU A 127 -10.47 -9.51 -24.96
C GLU A 127 -10.55 -10.66 -23.95
N LEU A 128 -10.72 -10.35 -22.66
CA LEU A 128 -10.90 -11.36 -21.62
C LEU A 128 -12.18 -12.16 -21.80
N ALA A 129 -13.26 -11.51 -22.28
CA ALA A 129 -14.54 -12.17 -22.56
C ALA A 129 -14.46 -13.26 -23.65
N GLN A 130 -13.41 -13.23 -24.49
CA GLN A 130 -13.16 -14.20 -25.55
C GLN A 130 -12.22 -15.34 -25.12
N LYS A 131 -11.73 -15.31 -23.88
CA LYS A 131 -10.79 -16.31 -23.36
C LYS A 131 -11.52 -17.28 -22.44
N ASP A 132 -10.98 -18.51 -22.37
CA ASP A 132 -11.38 -19.48 -21.35
C ASP A 132 -10.73 -19.10 -20.03
N ILE A 133 -11.50 -18.41 -19.18
CA ILE A 133 -11.03 -17.86 -17.90
C ILE A 133 -11.95 -18.25 -16.75
N ALA A 134 -11.39 -18.38 -15.56
CA ALA A 134 -12.15 -18.40 -14.31
C ALA A 134 -12.32 -16.96 -13.80
N TYR A 135 -13.57 -16.47 -13.78
CA TYR A 135 -13.90 -15.16 -13.23
C TYR A 135 -14.50 -15.29 -11.84
N PHE A 136 -13.97 -14.53 -10.88
CA PHE A 136 -14.45 -14.49 -9.50
C PHE A 136 -15.22 -13.18 -9.29
N ASP A 137 -16.52 -13.26 -9.12
CA ASP A 137 -17.45 -12.13 -9.00
C ASP A 137 -17.58 -11.57 -7.57
N ASN A 138 -17.16 -12.35 -6.56
CA ASN A 138 -17.29 -12.00 -5.15
C ASN A 138 -15.92 -11.89 -4.45
N VAL A 139 -15.11 -10.94 -4.90
CA VAL A 139 -13.80 -10.66 -4.30
C VAL A 139 -13.82 -9.30 -3.62
N SER A 140 -13.35 -9.24 -2.39
CA SER A 140 -13.27 -8.00 -1.60
C SER A 140 -11.82 -7.67 -1.25
N SER A 141 -11.43 -6.42 -1.49
CA SER A 141 -10.13 -5.90 -1.06
C SER A 141 -10.07 -5.71 0.47
N CYS A 142 -8.88 -5.77 1.04
CA CYS A 142 -8.62 -5.40 2.44
C CYS A 142 -8.84 -3.91 2.73
N GLY A 143 -8.70 -3.08 1.72
CA GLY A 143 -8.86 -1.63 1.83
C GLY A 143 -8.86 -0.94 0.48
N THR A 144 -9.08 0.36 0.48
CA THR A 144 -9.16 1.20 -0.73
C THR A 144 -7.82 1.86 -1.10
N SER A 145 -6.80 1.70 -0.27
CA SER A 145 -5.44 2.19 -0.52
C SER A 145 -4.54 1.04 -0.96
N THR A 146 -3.75 1.24 -2.01
CA THR A 146 -2.74 0.27 -2.50
C THR A 146 -1.76 -0.13 -1.40
N ALA A 147 -1.37 0.82 -0.53
CA ALA A 147 -0.49 0.55 0.61
C ALA A 147 -1.08 -0.44 1.64
N VAL A 148 -2.39 -0.67 1.63
CA VAL A 148 -3.08 -1.64 2.49
C VAL A 148 -3.48 -2.88 1.72
N SER A 149 -4.13 -2.70 0.55
CA SER A 149 -4.70 -3.80 -0.23
C SER A 149 -3.64 -4.75 -0.77
N LEU A 150 -2.56 -4.20 -1.30
CA LEU A 150 -1.51 -4.98 -1.94
C LEU A 150 -0.74 -5.86 -0.93
N PRO A 151 -0.19 -5.34 0.19
CA PRO A 151 0.45 -6.20 1.18
C PRO A 151 -0.50 -7.20 1.85
N CYS A 152 -1.78 -6.87 1.99
CA CYS A 152 -2.77 -7.80 2.51
C CYS A 152 -3.02 -8.97 1.55
N MET A 153 -3.11 -8.71 0.24
CA MET A 153 -3.32 -9.73 -0.79
C MET A 153 -2.22 -10.80 -0.78
N PHE A 154 -0.99 -10.40 -0.53
CA PHE A 154 0.17 -11.30 -0.51
C PHE A 154 0.48 -11.87 0.88
N SER A 155 -0.24 -11.45 1.93
CA SER A 155 -0.01 -11.90 3.30
C SER A 155 -0.69 -13.24 3.59
N LYS A 156 -0.27 -13.89 4.68
CA LYS A 156 -0.97 -15.08 5.22
C LYS A 156 -2.27 -14.73 5.96
N PHE A 157 -2.53 -13.46 6.20
CA PHE A 157 -3.68 -13.02 6.97
C PHE A 157 -4.86 -12.72 6.06
N ASP A 158 -6.05 -13.08 6.51
CA ASP A 158 -7.28 -12.66 5.88
C ASP A 158 -7.58 -11.16 6.17
N ARG A 159 -8.57 -10.62 5.48
CA ARG A 159 -8.99 -9.21 5.60
C ARG A 159 -9.28 -8.78 7.03
N VAL A 160 -9.82 -9.65 7.87
CA VAL A 160 -10.23 -9.33 9.26
C VAL A 160 -9.02 -9.28 10.19
N ASN A 161 -8.07 -10.17 9.96
CA ASN A 161 -6.89 -10.35 10.80
C ASN A 161 -5.66 -9.60 10.31
N TYR A 162 -5.70 -8.99 9.13
CA TYR A 162 -4.60 -8.21 8.60
C TYR A 162 -4.46 -6.88 9.35
N SER A 163 -3.22 -6.52 9.67
CA SER A 163 -2.80 -5.15 10.03
C SER A 163 -1.47 -4.83 9.36
N TYR A 164 -1.14 -3.55 9.26
CA TYR A 164 0.13 -3.11 8.68
C TYR A 164 1.33 -3.73 9.40
N GLU A 165 1.30 -3.75 10.72
CA GLU A 165 2.35 -4.33 11.56
C GLU A 165 2.50 -5.84 11.31
N ARG A 166 1.37 -6.57 11.22
CA ARG A 166 1.39 -8.00 10.91
C ARG A 166 1.93 -8.27 9.51
N GLY A 167 1.56 -7.48 8.52
CA GLY A 167 2.11 -7.60 7.17
C GLY A 167 3.62 -7.36 7.13
N LYS A 168 4.11 -6.39 7.90
CA LYS A 168 5.54 -6.07 7.99
C LYS A 168 6.37 -7.06 8.80
N SER A 169 5.77 -7.71 9.80
CA SER A 169 6.46 -8.65 10.69
C SER A 169 6.47 -10.10 10.21
N HIS A 170 5.95 -10.38 9.03
CA HIS A 170 5.91 -11.73 8.48
C HIS A 170 6.39 -11.74 7.03
N GLU A 171 6.91 -12.89 6.61
CA GLU A 171 7.08 -13.21 5.21
C GLU A 171 5.75 -13.19 4.46
N ASN A 172 5.80 -13.01 3.16
CA ASN A 172 4.66 -13.03 2.27
C ASN A 172 4.72 -14.24 1.33
N VAL A 173 3.71 -14.40 0.48
CA VAL A 173 3.62 -15.55 -0.42
C VAL A 173 4.78 -15.66 -1.40
N LEU A 174 5.43 -14.54 -1.78
CA LEU A 174 6.57 -14.56 -2.70
C LEU A 174 7.79 -15.23 -2.06
N ASP A 175 8.01 -15.00 -0.77
CA ASP A 175 9.08 -15.64 0.00
C ASP A 175 8.89 -17.17 0.04
N ILE A 176 7.64 -17.61 0.25
CA ILE A 176 7.29 -19.03 0.29
C ILE A 176 7.49 -19.69 -1.09
N ILE A 177 7.04 -19.01 -2.16
CA ILE A 177 7.21 -19.51 -3.53
C ILE A 177 8.70 -19.61 -3.88
N GLN A 178 9.49 -18.61 -3.50
CA GLN A 178 10.94 -18.65 -3.71
C GLN A 178 11.61 -19.78 -2.92
N ARG A 179 11.22 -19.98 -1.66
CA ARG A 179 11.69 -21.10 -0.82
C ARG A 179 11.32 -22.45 -1.41
N ALA A 180 10.16 -22.58 -2.02
CA ALA A 180 9.75 -23.79 -2.72
C ALA A 180 10.59 -24.11 -3.97
N GLY A 181 11.44 -23.18 -4.44
CA GLY A 181 12.37 -23.41 -5.56
C GLY A 181 12.01 -22.68 -6.85
N TYR A 182 10.97 -21.83 -6.84
CA TYR A 182 10.69 -20.96 -7.97
C TYR A 182 11.64 -19.76 -8.01
N ARG A 183 11.94 -19.30 -9.20
CA ARG A 183 12.55 -18.00 -9.40
C ARG A 183 11.46 -16.93 -9.40
N VAL A 184 11.49 -16.02 -8.43
CA VAL A 184 10.48 -14.97 -8.29
C VAL A 184 11.05 -13.62 -8.68
N GLU A 185 10.34 -12.90 -9.55
CA GLU A 185 10.71 -11.56 -9.99
C GLU A 185 9.49 -10.64 -10.00
N TRP A 186 9.63 -9.46 -9.40
CA TRP A 186 8.65 -8.37 -9.44
C TRP A 186 9.10 -7.31 -10.44
N ILE A 187 8.22 -6.97 -11.37
CA ILE A 187 8.45 -5.91 -12.36
C ILE A 187 7.40 -4.83 -12.14
N ASP A 188 7.85 -3.66 -11.73
CA ASP A 188 6.99 -2.56 -11.33
C ASP A 188 6.88 -1.52 -12.44
N ASN A 189 5.64 -1.13 -12.77
CA ASN A 189 5.33 0.03 -13.62
C ASN A 189 4.40 1.01 -12.89
N ASN A 190 4.55 1.13 -11.57
CA ASN A 190 3.74 1.99 -10.73
C ASN A 190 4.60 2.62 -9.62
N THR A 191 4.05 2.82 -8.45
CA THR A 191 4.69 3.49 -7.30
C THR A 191 5.40 2.52 -6.34
N GLY A 192 5.87 1.38 -6.83
CA GLY A 192 6.65 0.38 -6.09
C GLY A 192 5.82 -0.73 -5.43
N ASP A 193 6.51 -1.78 -5.03
CA ASP A 193 6.02 -3.05 -4.50
C ASP A 193 5.43 -3.00 -3.07
N LYS A 194 5.41 -1.84 -2.44
CA LYS A 194 4.99 -1.63 -1.02
C LYS A 194 5.74 -2.51 -0.01
N GLY A 195 6.94 -2.94 -0.37
CA GLY A 195 7.83 -3.77 0.45
C GLY A 195 7.61 -5.28 0.31
N LEU A 196 6.82 -5.72 -0.67
CA LEU A 196 6.57 -7.13 -0.93
C LEU A 196 7.76 -7.84 -1.58
N ALA A 197 8.46 -7.15 -2.46
CA ALA A 197 9.62 -7.69 -3.18
C ALA A 197 10.95 -7.51 -2.42
N ALA A 198 10.92 -7.20 -1.13
CA ALA A 198 12.13 -6.92 -0.35
C ALA A 198 13.15 -8.08 -0.34
N ARG A 199 12.73 -9.31 -0.61
CA ARG A 199 13.54 -10.53 -0.56
C ARG A 199 13.54 -11.31 -1.87
N VAL A 200 12.90 -10.78 -2.92
CA VAL A 200 12.90 -11.35 -4.27
C VAL A 200 13.51 -10.35 -5.25
N THR A 201 13.75 -10.78 -6.50
CA THR A 201 14.27 -9.87 -7.51
C THR A 201 13.23 -8.80 -7.84
N TYR A 202 13.65 -7.54 -7.81
CA TYR A 202 12.81 -6.38 -8.12
C TYR A 202 13.42 -5.56 -9.26
N SER A 203 12.59 -5.13 -10.19
CA SER A 203 12.94 -4.17 -11.23
C SER A 203 11.78 -3.20 -11.46
N SER A 204 12.08 -1.92 -11.75
CA SER A 204 11.09 -0.93 -12.15
C SER A 204 11.32 -0.50 -13.58
N VAL A 205 10.23 -0.38 -14.33
CA VAL A 205 10.21 0.11 -15.70
C VAL A 205 9.41 1.40 -15.85
N THR A 206 8.95 1.98 -14.76
CA THR A 206 8.12 3.20 -14.72
C THR A 206 8.75 4.37 -15.50
N TYR A 207 10.06 4.49 -15.45
CA TYR A 207 10.84 5.52 -16.14
C TYR A 207 11.86 4.91 -17.11
N ALA A 208 11.54 3.80 -17.73
CA ALA A 208 12.37 3.19 -18.75
C ALA A 208 12.46 4.10 -19.98
N ASN A 209 13.62 4.09 -20.65
CA ASN A 209 13.84 4.89 -21.85
C ASN A 209 13.44 4.09 -23.11
N ASP A 210 12.18 3.67 -23.17
CA ASP A 210 11.63 2.89 -24.26
C ASP A 210 10.72 3.78 -25.13
N PRO A 211 11.11 4.10 -26.37
CA PRO A 211 10.35 5.04 -27.21
C PRO A 211 9.00 4.51 -27.69
N GLU A 212 8.76 3.20 -27.59
CA GLU A 212 7.50 2.58 -27.98
C GLU A 212 6.46 2.71 -26.86
N PHE A 213 6.89 2.59 -25.61
CA PHE A 213 5.98 2.54 -24.46
C PHE A 213 6.04 3.76 -23.55
N CYS A 214 7.09 4.60 -23.67
CA CYS A 214 7.30 5.70 -22.75
C CYS A 214 7.19 7.04 -23.46
N GLY A 215 6.41 7.97 -22.91
CA GLY A 215 6.33 9.38 -23.33
C GLY A 215 7.22 10.28 -22.48
N GLU A 216 6.83 11.57 -22.39
CA GLU A 216 7.43 12.50 -21.43
C GLU A 216 6.97 12.14 -20.00
N GLY A 217 7.68 11.27 -19.31
CA GLY A 217 7.38 10.83 -17.95
C GLY A 217 7.29 9.32 -17.80
N GLU A 218 6.14 8.82 -17.36
CA GLU A 218 5.91 7.40 -17.07
C GLU A 218 5.63 6.59 -18.34
N CYS A 219 5.83 5.29 -18.27
CA CYS A 219 5.57 4.36 -19.36
C CYS A 219 4.16 3.77 -19.29
N PHE A 220 3.57 3.46 -20.44
CA PHE A 220 2.31 2.72 -20.51
C PHE A 220 2.51 1.24 -20.12
N ASP A 221 1.49 0.61 -19.56
CA ASP A 221 1.54 -0.79 -19.09
C ASP A 221 1.85 -1.82 -20.18
N GLY A 222 1.75 -1.46 -21.46
CA GLY A 222 2.22 -2.28 -22.57
C GLY A 222 3.70 -2.71 -22.43
N ILE A 223 4.53 -1.91 -21.75
CA ILE A 223 5.93 -2.23 -21.46
C ILE A 223 6.06 -3.53 -20.63
N LEU A 224 5.13 -3.80 -19.73
CA LEU A 224 5.12 -5.03 -18.93
C LEU A 224 4.96 -6.27 -19.81
N GLY A 225 4.15 -6.18 -20.86
CA GLY A 225 4.03 -7.24 -21.86
C GLY A 225 5.34 -7.50 -22.61
N ALA A 226 6.05 -6.43 -22.99
CA ALA A 226 7.38 -6.54 -23.63
C ALA A 226 8.41 -7.13 -22.65
N GLU A 227 8.34 -6.79 -21.36
CA GLU A 227 9.20 -7.38 -20.33
C GLU A 227 8.95 -8.89 -20.15
N VAL A 228 7.69 -9.33 -20.17
CA VAL A 228 7.35 -10.76 -20.15
C VAL A 228 7.93 -11.45 -21.40
N ALA A 229 7.74 -10.88 -22.59
CA ALA A 229 8.25 -11.46 -23.82
C ALA A 229 9.78 -11.60 -23.82
N ARG A 230 10.51 -10.61 -23.32
CA ARG A 230 11.98 -10.67 -23.16
C ARG A 230 12.41 -11.81 -22.25
N ARG A 231 11.69 -12.06 -21.16
CA ARG A 231 12.01 -13.11 -20.19
C ARG A 231 11.58 -14.51 -20.63
N LEU A 232 10.65 -14.61 -21.58
CA LEU A 232 10.23 -15.88 -22.16
C LEU A 232 11.34 -16.54 -23.00
N VAL A 233 12.23 -15.74 -23.60
CA VAL A 233 13.30 -16.23 -24.50
C VAL A 233 14.32 -17.09 -23.75
N ASP A 234 14.52 -16.90 -22.45
CA ASP A 234 15.55 -17.59 -21.66
C ASP A 234 14.97 -18.18 -20.36
N ILE A 235 13.91 -18.99 -20.48
CA ILE A 235 13.36 -19.71 -19.34
C ILE A 235 14.09 -21.05 -19.17
N GLN A 236 15.00 -21.12 -18.20
CA GLN A 236 15.75 -22.33 -17.85
C GLN A 236 15.24 -23.01 -16.57
N SER A 237 14.35 -22.37 -15.82
CA SER A 237 13.77 -22.87 -14.56
C SER A 237 12.36 -22.35 -14.36
N ASP A 238 11.60 -23.01 -13.48
CA ASP A 238 10.28 -22.55 -13.10
C ASP A 238 10.33 -21.14 -12.52
N LYS A 239 9.48 -20.25 -13.04
CA LYS A 239 9.53 -18.82 -12.73
C LYS A 239 8.14 -18.27 -12.44
N VAL A 240 8.07 -17.35 -11.48
CA VAL A 240 6.90 -16.51 -11.20
C VAL A 240 7.28 -15.06 -11.47
N LEU A 241 6.58 -14.42 -12.40
CA LEU A 241 6.67 -12.98 -12.64
C LEU A 241 5.46 -12.30 -12.02
N VAL A 242 5.69 -11.25 -11.25
CA VAL A 242 4.66 -10.35 -10.72
C VAL A 242 4.80 -9.02 -11.42
N LEU A 243 3.71 -8.52 -12.02
CA LEU A 243 3.66 -7.31 -12.82
C LEU A 243 2.73 -6.29 -12.18
#